data_7c5ea3397dd2345de26d713351e26416
#
_entry.id   7c5ea3397dd2345de26d713351e26416
#
_cell.length_a   1.000
_cell.length_b   1.000
_cell.length_c   1.000
_cell.angle_alpha   90.00
_cell.angle_beta   90.00
_cell.angle_gamma   90.00
#
_symmetry.space_group_name_H-M   'P 1'
#
loop_
_entity.id
_entity.type
_entity.pdbx_description
1 polymer ?
#
loop_
_entity_poly.entity_id
_entity_poly.type
_entity_poly.pdbx_seq_one_letter_code
_entity_poly.pdbx_strand_id
1 'polypeptide(L)'
;MLSDNPNDIAKELSPDELRERLTTRYFQDYSSAWLGFLNSLRWQQGHGLSDVIAQLTLMSDVRQSPLIALMNTLSYQGQAGVRGQALADSLIESAQKLVGQKAAPIVDQLPQVPSGPLDSTFGPLMSLLGKETEGRSGDDRLSLQTFLTRVTGVRLKLQQVVSAPDPESTTQALAQTVFQGKAVDLTDTQAYGNLIAASLGADWGAAANTLFVQPLDQAWQQILQPSSVGLNRAWQRAIVDEWHGAFSGRYPFAATSSDASLPMLGQMIRADSGRIEQFLNRHLTGLLRKEGSRWVADPRQSQGLRFNPDFLTAINQLSQLADVLYTDGGMGLSFELKGKPVRDVVQTTFVLNGAKHHYFNQRESWQRYRWPGQGDHPGISLTWSSVHTGARLFADYQGTWGLIRLLEEADVTALDDGDSRFRVVLSAPDGLGLTWHLRTELGEGPLTLLKLRGFSLPREIFLVDGRDNQRYTQTALWVPIALAAQTVQGDCGS
;
A
#
# COMPACT_ATOMS: atom_id res chain seq x y z
N MET A 1 -41.08 -30.97 16.12
CA MET A 1 -41.66 -32.30 16.13
C MET A 1 -40.91 -33.16 15.13
N LEU A 2 -39.83 -33.81 15.57
CA LEU A 2 -39.17 -34.92 14.87
C LEU A 2 -38.84 -35.94 15.94
N SER A 3 -39.80 -36.81 16.13
CA SER A 3 -39.64 -38.04 16.89
C SER A 3 -39.29 -39.14 15.86
N ASP A 4 -38.05 -39.10 15.38
CA ASP A 4 -37.54 -40.24 14.61
C ASP A 4 -36.94 -41.25 15.57
N ASN A 5 -37.72 -42.25 15.86
CA ASN A 5 -37.33 -43.40 16.61
C ASN A 5 -36.28 -44.19 15.82
N PRO A 6 -35.02 -44.36 16.30
CA PRO A 6 -33.98 -45.07 15.56
C PRO A 6 -34.34 -46.51 15.16
N ASN A 7 -35.31 -47.08 15.80
CA ASN A 7 -35.77 -48.46 15.50
C ASN A 7 -36.72 -48.58 14.32
N ASP A 8 -37.34 -47.51 13.82
CA ASP A 8 -38.21 -47.57 12.65
C ASP A 8 -37.42 -47.45 11.32
N ILE A 9 -36.33 -46.70 11.34
CA ILE A 9 -35.47 -46.52 10.15
C ILE A 9 -34.77 -47.86 9.77
N ALA A 10 -34.40 -48.65 10.76
CA ALA A 10 -33.74 -49.93 10.54
C ALA A 10 -34.66 -51.05 9.99
N LYS A 11 -35.99 -50.85 9.99
CA LYS A 11 -36.96 -51.83 9.49
C LYS A 11 -37.38 -51.59 8.02
N GLU A 12 -37.13 -50.41 7.49
CA GLU A 12 -37.53 -50.03 6.13
C GLU A 12 -36.40 -50.10 5.08
N LEU A 13 -35.13 -50.21 5.49
CA LEU A 13 -33.99 -50.27 4.58
C LEU A 13 -33.49 -51.68 4.39
N SER A 14 -33.20 -52.04 3.14
CA SER A 14 -32.48 -53.29 2.87
C SER A 14 -31.07 -53.24 3.48
N PRO A 15 -30.47 -54.42 3.83
CA PRO A 15 -29.10 -54.46 4.35
C PRO A 15 -28.07 -53.76 3.48
N ASP A 16 -28.25 -53.79 2.15
CA ASP A 16 -27.36 -53.17 1.17
C ASP A 16 -27.52 -51.65 1.18
N GLU A 17 -28.72 -51.10 1.25
CA GLU A 17 -28.98 -49.65 1.37
C GLU A 17 -28.45 -49.12 2.70
N LEU A 18 -28.59 -49.87 3.79
CA LEU A 18 -28.03 -49.48 5.10
C LEU A 18 -26.50 -49.45 5.04
N ARG A 19 -25.88 -50.43 4.41
CA ARG A 19 -24.44 -50.49 4.19
C ARG A 19 -23.96 -49.32 3.37
N GLU A 20 -24.62 -48.98 2.29
CA GLU A 20 -24.28 -47.84 1.43
C GLU A 20 -24.37 -46.52 2.18
N ARG A 21 -25.46 -46.30 2.94
CA ARG A 21 -25.61 -45.06 3.76
C ARG A 21 -24.56 -44.98 4.85
N LEU A 22 -24.26 -46.06 5.54
CA LEU A 22 -23.22 -46.10 6.56
C LEU A 22 -21.83 -45.83 5.97
N THR A 23 -21.53 -46.40 4.81
CA THR A 23 -20.26 -46.19 4.11
C THR A 23 -20.12 -44.73 3.66
N THR A 24 -21.17 -44.18 3.06
CA THR A 24 -21.20 -42.78 2.63
C THR A 24 -21.00 -41.84 3.82
N ARG A 25 -21.73 -42.10 4.92
CA ARG A 25 -21.60 -41.28 6.14
C ARG A 25 -20.20 -41.38 6.75
N TYR A 26 -19.63 -42.57 6.81
CA TYR A 26 -18.28 -42.81 7.29
C TYR A 26 -17.25 -41.96 6.52
N PHE A 27 -17.29 -41.97 5.18
CA PHE A 27 -16.35 -41.19 4.38
C PHE A 27 -16.58 -39.69 4.43
N GLN A 28 -17.83 -39.25 4.63
CA GLN A 28 -18.12 -37.83 4.89
C GLN A 28 -17.50 -37.37 6.21
N ASP A 29 -17.72 -38.15 7.29
CA ASP A 29 -17.15 -37.81 8.62
C ASP A 29 -15.62 -37.90 8.61
N TYR A 30 -15.06 -38.86 7.88
CA TYR A 30 -13.62 -39.06 7.67
C TYR A 30 -13.00 -37.84 6.94
N SER A 31 -13.59 -37.41 5.84
CA SER A 31 -13.15 -36.22 5.10
C SER A 31 -13.22 -34.93 5.96
N SER A 32 -14.35 -34.81 6.67
CA SER A 32 -14.57 -33.65 7.56
C SER A 32 -13.56 -33.60 8.69
N ALA A 33 -13.22 -34.75 9.29
CA ALA A 33 -12.20 -34.82 10.34
C ALA A 33 -10.81 -34.45 9.84
N TRP A 34 -10.41 -34.91 8.66
CA TRP A 34 -9.14 -34.54 8.03
C TRP A 34 -9.08 -33.07 7.67
N LEU A 35 -10.13 -32.54 7.03
CA LEU A 35 -10.19 -31.10 6.70
C LEU A 35 -10.18 -30.23 7.94
N GLY A 36 -10.90 -30.65 9.01
CA GLY A 36 -10.88 -29.94 10.30
C GLY A 36 -9.49 -29.90 10.92
N PHE A 37 -8.76 -31.03 10.90
CA PHE A 37 -7.37 -31.09 11.35
C PHE A 37 -6.46 -30.19 10.50
N LEU A 38 -6.51 -30.33 9.18
CA LEU A 38 -5.65 -29.60 8.26
C LEU A 38 -5.90 -28.07 8.37
N ASN A 39 -7.15 -27.66 8.41
CA ASN A 39 -7.51 -26.25 8.55
C ASN A 39 -7.20 -25.68 9.96
N SER A 40 -6.89 -26.53 10.93
CA SER A 40 -6.41 -26.13 12.25
C SER A 40 -4.90 -25.83 12.30
N LEU A 41 -4.14 -26.26 11.27
CA LEU A 41 -2.71 -26.00 11.19
C LEU A 41 -2.43 -24.50 11.17
N ARG A 42 -1.32 -24.13 11.77
CA ARG A 42 -0.83 -22.73 11.79
C ARG A 42 0.64 -22.73 11.43
N TRP A 43 1.03 -21.82 10.59
CA TRP A 43 2.45 -21.60 10.30
C TRP A 43 3.10 -20.84 11.47
N GLN A 44 4.24 -21.32 11.94
CA GLN A 44 4.98 -20.63 13.00
C GLN A 44 5.65 -19.38 12.42
N GLN A 45 5.46 -18.24 13.07
CA GLN A 45 6.09 -16.99 12.64
C GLN A 45 7.57 -16.99 13.03
N GLY A 46 8.44 -16.72 12.05
CA GLY A 46 9.88 -16.48 12.27
C GLY A 46 10.11 -15.05 12.78
N HIS A 47 11.09 -14.89 13.68
CA HIS A 47 11.44 -13.59 14.26
C HIS A 47 12.47 -12.81 13.44
N GLY A 48 12.94 -13.34 12.33
CA GLY A 48 13.92 -12.71 11.46
C GLY A 48 14.19 -13.52 10.20
N LEU A 49 15.01 -12.95 9.31
CA LEU A 49 15.34 -13.57 8.02
C LEU A 49 16.02 -14.94 8.18
N SER A 50 16.85 -15.12 9.22
CA SER A 50 17.52 -16.39 9.51
C SER A 50 16.54 -17.50 9.86
N ASP A 51 15.48 -17.20 10.65
CA ASP A 51 14.46 -18.17 11.02
C ASP A 51 13.64 -18.59 9.79
N VAL A 52 13.30 -17.63 8.95
CA VAL A 52 12.58 -17.89 7.69
C VAL A 52 13.42 -18.78 6.76
N ILE A 53 14.72 -18.49 6.62
CA ILE A 53 15.63 -19.33 5.83
C ILE A 53 15.68 -20.77 6.40
N ALA A 54 15.74 -20.93 7.72
CA ALA A 54 15.71 -22.24 8.36
C ALA A 54 14.39 -22.99 8.09
N GLN A 55 13.26 -22.30 8.18
CA GLN A 55 11.94 -22.86 7.87
C GLN A 55 11.81 -23.27 6.40
N LEU A 56 12.24 -22.41 5.45
CA LEU A 56 12.22 -22.75 4.03
C LEU A 56 13.21 -23.89 3.70
N THR A 57 14.34 -23.98 4.42
CA THR A 57 15.28 -25.09 4.29
C THR A 57 14.63 -26.41 4.70
N LEU A 58 14.00 -26.44 5.88
CA LEU A 58 13.30 -27.63 6.36
C LEU A 58 12.14 -28.01 5.44
N MET A 59 11.39 -27.02 4.96
CA MET A 59 10.26 -27.23 4.04
C MET A 59 10.68 -27.88 2.72
N SER A 60 11.81 -27.46 2.16
CA SER A 60 12.33 -27.91 0.86
C SER A 60 13.30 -29.10 0.93
N ASP A 61 13.66 -29.58 2.11
CA ASP A 61 14.52 -30.76 2.28
C ASP A 61 13.76 -32.06 1.91
N VAL A 62 14.23 -32.77 0.90
CA VAL A 62 13.60 -33.98 0.39
C VAL A 62 13.49 -35.09 1.45
N ARG A 63 14.42 -35.10 2.44
CA ARG A 63 14.51 -36.16 3.45
C ARG A 63 13.80 -35.84 4.76
N GLN A 64 13.75 -34.55 5.12
CA GLN A 64 13.29 -34.11 6.45
C GLN A 64 12.06 -33.21 6.39
N SER A 65 11.53 -32.91 5.20
CA SER A 65 10.41 -31.99 5.06
C SER A 65 9.13 -32.50 5.74
N PRO A 66 8.62 -31.78 6.75
CA PRO A 66 7.33 -32.12 7.33
C PRO A 66 6.18 -31.96 6.32
N LEU A 67 6.32 -31.05 5.33
CA LEU A 67 5.35 -30.89 4.26
C LEU A 67 5.28 -32.14 3.38
N ILE A 68 6.44 -32.69 2.96
CA ILE A 68 6.49 -33.91 2.15
C ILE A 68 5.92 -35.09 2.95
N ALA A 69 6.27 -35.22 4.23
CA ALA A 69 5.74 -36.27 5.10
C ALA A 69 4.20 -36.17 5.24
N LEU A 70 3.68 -34.95 5.43
CA LEU A 70 2.23 -34.69 5.48
C LEU A 70 1.56 -35.06 4.16
N MET A 71 2.11 -34.64 3.02
CA MET A 71 1.56 -34.92 1.69
C MET A 71 1.55 -36.41 1.39
N ASN A 72 2.60 -37.15 1.74
CA ASN A 72 2.65 -38.62 1.60
C ASN A 72 1.58 -39.28 2.49
N THR A 73 1.40 -38.81 3.72
CA THR A 73 0.34 -39.33 4.60
C THR A 73 -1.04 -39.08 4.03
N LEU A 74 -1.31 -37.87 3.54
CA LEU A 74 -2.59 -37.52 2.94
C LEU A 74 -2.86 -38.30 1.65
N SER A 75 -1.81 -38.53 0.84
CA SER A 75 -1.91 -39.41 -0.34
C SER A 75 -2.31 -40.83 0.04
N TYR A 76 -1.72 -41.38 1.10
CA TYR A 76 -2.07 -42.70 1.61
C TYR A 76 -3.51 -42.74 2.13
N GLN A 77 -3.90 -41.77 2.94
CA GLN A 77 -5.23 -41.76 3.58
C GLN A 77 -6.35 -41.40 2.61
N GLY A 78 -6.09 -40.58 1.59
CA GLY A 78 -7.06 -40.25 0.54
C GLY A 78 -7.43 -41.43 -0.36
N GLN A 79 -6.63 -42.50 -0.35
CA GLN A 79 -6.90 -43.75 -1.09
C GLN A 79 -7.59 -44.85 -0.24
N ALA A 80 -7.97 -44.56 1.00
CA ALA A 80 -8.49 -45.57 1.93
C ALA A 80 -9.72 -46.34 1.39
N GLY A 81 -10.64 -45.63 0.72
CA GLY A 81 -11.83 -46.26 0.13
C GLY A 81 -11.56 -47.19 -1.07
N VAL A 82 -10.55 -46.82 -1.88
CA VAL A 82 -10.18 -47.56 -3.10
C VAL A 82 -9.44 -48.87 -2.76
N ARG A 83 -8.57 -48.83 -1.76
CA ARG A 83 -7.81 -50.02 -1.33
C ARG A 83 -8.69 -51.08 -0.71
N GLY A 84 -9.75 -50.70 0.01
CA GLY A 84 -10.71 -51.63 0.54
C GLY A 84 -11.51 -52.39 -0.54
N GLN A 85 -11.87 -51.68 -1.60
CA GLN A 85 -12.57 -52.29 -2.76
C GLN A 85 -11.65 -53.21 -3.56
N ALA A 86 -10.42 -52.78 -3.84
CA ALA A 86 -9.45 -53.61 -4.58
C ALA A 86 -9.11 -54.89 -3.85
N LEU A 87 -9.06 -54.93 -2.52
CA LEU A 87 -8.88 -56.15 -1.73
C LEU A 87 -10.14 -57.04 -1.78
N ALA A 88 -11.32 -56.44 -1.68
CA ALA A 88 -12.59 -57.19 -1.81
C ALA A 88 -12.75 -57.79 -3.21
N ASP A 89 -12.46 -57.05 -4.25
CA ASP A 89 -12.53 -57.47 -5.65
C ASP A 89 -11.50 -58.58 -5.95
N SER A 90 -10.27 -58.48 -5.39
CA SER A 90 -9.26 -59.52 -5.55
C SER A 90 -9.63 -60.84 -4.81
N LEU A 91 -10.30 -60.74 -3.69
CA LEU A 91 -10.82 -61.90 -2.95
C LEU A 91 -12.00 -62.54 -3.70
N ILE A 92 -12.89 -61.74 -4.29
CA ILE A 92 -14.02 -62.19 -5.12
C ILE A 92 -13.49 -62.85 -6.40
N GLU A 93 -12.52 -62.27 -7.06
CA GLU A 93 -11.87 -62.80 -8.26
C GLU A 93 -11.12 -64.10 -7.96
N SER A 94 -10.49 -64.20 -6.83
CA SER A 94 -9.84 -65.43 -6.36
C SER A 94 -10.86 -66.54 -6.04
N ALA A 95 -12.00 -66.19 -5.46
CA ALA A 95 -13.11 -67.09 -5.19
C ALA A 95 -13.79 -67.56 -6.51
N GLN A 96 -13.94 -66.67 -7.50
CA GLN A 96 -14.49 -67.00 -8.82
C GLN A 96 -13.56 -67.87 -9.64
N LYS A 97 -12.23 -67.68 -9.56
CA LYS A 97 -11.25 -68.58 -10.20
C LYS A 97 -11.25 -69.97 -9.62
N LEU A 98 -11.62 -70.14 -8.36
CA LEU A 98 -11.78 -71.42 -7.72
C LEU A 98 -13.09 -72.19 -8.20
N VAL A 99 -14.09 -71.50 -8.74
CA VAL A 99 -15.38 -72.06 -9.20
C VAL A 99 -15.41 -72.29 -10.71
N GLY A 100 -14.35 -72.06 -11.46
CA GLY A 100 -14.16 -72.63 -12.80
C GLY A 100 -14.98 -72.07 -13.96
N GLN A 101 -15.29 -70.76 -13.97
CA GLN A 101 -15.86 -70.08 -15.14
C GLN A 101 -14.79 -69.35 -15.94
N LYS A 102 -14.64 -69.71 -17.25
CA LYS A 102 -13.75 -69.01 -18.20
C LYS A 102 -14.28 -67.66 -18.51
N ALA A 103 -13.50 -66.60 -18.12
CA ALA A 103 -13.77 -65.24 -18.52
C ALA A 103 -13.39 -65.01 -19.99
N ALA A 104 -14.22 -64.24 -20.72
CA ALA A 104 -13.94 -63.74 -22.06
C ALA A 104 -12.85 -62.66 -22.05
N PRO A 105 -12.04 -62.50 -23.12
CA PRO A 105 -10.98 -61.55 -23.16
C PRO A 105 -11.53 -60.09 -23.14
N ILE A 106 -11.13 -59.33 -22.14
CA ILE A 106 -11.45 -57.90 -22.00
C ILE A 106 -10.46 -57.12 -22.86
N VAL A 107 -10.99 -56.33 -23.78
CA VAL A 107 -10.23 -55.36 -24.60
C VAL A 107 -9.58 -54.36 -23.67
N ASP A 108 -8.28 -54.07 -23.90
CA ASP A 108 -7.50 -53.06 -23.20
C ASP A 108 -8.21 -51.71 -23.13
N GLN A 109 -8.90 -51.46 -22.03
CA GLN A 109 -9.27 -50.10 -21.64
C GLN A 109 -8.13 -49.53 -20.76
N LEU A 110 -7.61 -48.39 -21.14
CA LEU A 110 -6.71 -47.57 -20.31
C LEU A 110 -7.21 -47.59 -18.86
N PRO A 111 -6.35 -47.79 -17.87
CA PRO A 111 -6.76 -47.85 -16.48
C PRO A 111 -7.38 -46.50 -16.10
N GLN A 112 -8.69 -46.42 -16.08
CA GLN A 112 -9.38 -45.39 -15.33
C GLN A 112 -9.02 -45.68 -13.88
N VAL A 113 -8.32 -44.72 -13.25
CA VAL A 113 -8.13 -44.73 -11.80
C VAL A 113 -9.54 -44.78 -11.22
N PRO A 114 -9.91 -45.83 -10.45
CA PRO A 114 -11.25 -45.92 -9.90
C PRO A 114 -11.51 -44.69 -9.04
N SER A 115 -12.61 -43.99 -9.35
CA SER A 115 -13.03 -42.87 -8.51
C SER A 115 -13.44 -43.41 -7.15
N GLY A 116 -12.74 -42.94 -6.09
CA GLY A 116 -13.01 -43.36 -4.72
C GLY A 116 -13.96 -42.40 -4.00
N PRO A 117 -14.55 -42.82 -2.90
CA PRO A 117 -15.49 -41.99 -2.12
C PRO A 117 -14.83 -40.71 -1.54
N LEU A 118 -13.51 -40.62 -1.56
CA LEU A 118 -12.73 -39.50 -1.06
C LEU A 118 -12.21 -38.57 -2.17
N ASP A 119 -12.50 -38.85 -3.45
CA ASP A 119 -11.96 -38.12 -4.59
C ASP A 119 -12.41 -36.65 -4.62
N SER A 120 -13.61 -36.35 -4.16
CA SER A 120 -14.10 -34.98 -4.08
C SER A 120 -13.23 -34.11 -3.14
N THR A 121 -12.69 -34.71 -2.08
CA THR A 121 -11.89 -33.99 -1.07
C THR A 121 -10.40 -34.05 -1.35
N PHE A 122 -9.87 -35.23 -1.70
CA PHE A 122 -8.43 -35.47 -1.88
C PHE A 122 -7.98 -35.51 -3.34
N GLY A 123 -8.89 -35.55 -4.30
CA GLY A 123 -8.58 -35.58 -5.74
C GLY A 123 -7.69 -34.40 -6.20
N PRO A 124 -7.99 -33.17 -5.83
CA PRO A 124 -7.12 -32.04 -6.16
C PRO A 124 -5.68 -32.20 -5.62
N LEU A 125 -5.54 -32.73 -4.41
CA LEU A 125 -4.23 -33.03 -3.81
C LEU A 125 -3.50 -34.14 -4.58
N MET A 126 -4.21 -35.22 -4.96
CA MET A 126 -3.63 -36.30 -5.75
C MET A 126 -3.13 -35.79 -7.11
N SER A 127 -3.85 -34.87 -7.72
CA SER A 127 -3.42 -34.23 -8.97
C SER A 127 -2.14 -33.43 -8.80
N LEU A 128 -1.95 -32.75 -7.65
CA LEU A 128 -0.75 -32.00 -7.30
C LEU A 128 0.46 -32.91 -7.03
N LEU A 129 0.21 -34.13 -6.49
CA LEU A 129 1.23 -35.12 -6.13
C LEU A 129 1.49 -36.14 -7.26
N GLY A 130 0.67 -36.15 -8.30
CA GLY A 130 0.78 -37.09 -9.43
C GLY A 130 2.18 -36.98 -10.06
N LYS A 131 2.81 -38.16 -10.24
CA LYS A 131 4.04 -38.30 -11.01
C LYS A 131 3.77 -37.87 -12.44
N GLU A 132 4.68 -37.15 -13.05
CA GLU A 132 4.71 -36.90 -14.48
C GLU A 132 4.60 -38.25 -15.20
N THR A 133 3.47 -38.55 -15.79
CA THR A 133 3.36 -39.64 -16.75
C THR A 133 4.11 -39.17 -17.99
N GLU A 134 5.25 -39.79 -18.27
CA GLU A 134 6.05 -39.55 -19.47
C GLU A 134 5.11 -39.62 -20.70
N GLY A 135 4.87 -38.47 -21.32
CA GLY A 135 4.11 -38.43 -22.58
C GLY A 135 3.22 -37.22 -22.83
N ARG A 136 2.98 -36.32 -21.85
CA ARG A 136 2.30 -35.05 -22.08
C ARG A 136 3.09 -33.92 -21.42
N SER A 137 4.04 -33.40 -22.19
CA SER A 137 4.69 -32.08 -21.92
C SER A 137 3.63 -31.00 -22.02
N GLY A 138 2.98 -30.70 -20.90
CA GLY A 138 2.23 -29.50 -20.69
C GLY A 138 2.94 -28.72 -19.58
N ASP A 139 3.65 -27.68 -19.96
CA ASP A 139 4.43 -26.78 -19.10
C ASP A 139 3.58 -26.03 -18.06
N ASP A 140 2.26 -26.27 -18.05
CA ASP A 140 1.23 -25.57 -17.24
C ASP A 140 0.70 -26.38 -16.04
N ARG A 141 1.27 -27.55 -15.72
CA ARG A 141 0.72 -28.38 -14.65
C ARG A 141 1.31 -28.00 -13.28
N LEU A 142 0.44 -27.62 -12.34
CA LEU A 142 0.84 -27.39 -10.96
C LEU A 142 1.34 -28.71 -10.33
N SER A 143 2.53 -28.68 -9.70
CA SER A 143 3.09 -29.84 -9.00
C SER A 143 3.80 -29.40 -7.71
N LEU A 144 3.75 -30.27 -6.69
CA LEU A 144 4.49 -30.06 -5.44
C LEU A 144 6.00 -29.97 -5.67
N GLN A 145 6.53 -30.78 -6.58
CA GLN A 145 7.96 -30.80 -6.90
C GLN A 145 8.45 -29.45 -7.46
N THR A 146 7.68 -28.88 -8.40
CA THR A 146 7.99 -27.55 -8.96
C THR A 146 7.92 -26.47 -7.89
N PHE A 147 6.93 -26.54 -6.99
CA PHE A 147 6.82 -25.61 -5.86
C PHE A 147 8.05 -25.67 -4.96
N LEU A 148 8.47 -26.87 -4.53
CA LEU A 148 9.64 -27.04 -3.66
C LEU A 148 10.94 -26.60 -4.33
N THR A 149 11.07 -26.82 -5.64
CA THR A 149 12.21 -26.31 -6.42
C THR A 149 12.26 -24.78 -6.42
N ARG A 150 11.11 -24.13 -6.63
CA ARG A 150 11.01 -22.64 -6.55
C ARG A 150 11.30 -22.12 -5.14
N VAL A 151 10.76 -22.77 -4.10
CA VAL A 151 11.07 -22.45 -2.69
C VAL A 151 12.57 -22.56 -2.40
N THR A 152 13.23 -23.57 -2.95
CA THR A 152 14.70 -23.71 -2.84
C THR A 152 15.42 -22.53 -3.48
N GLY A 153 14.98 -22.06 -4.65
CA GLY A 153 15.52 -20.87 -5.32
C GLY A 153 15.37 -19.61 -4.45
N VAL A 154 14.21 -19.39 -3.86
CA VAL A 154 13.96 -18.28 -2.92
C VAL A 154 14.88 -18.38 -1.72
N ARG A 155 14.96 -19.54 -1.08
CA ARG A 155 15.85 -19.79 0.07
C ARG A 155 17.31 -19.44 -0.25
N LEU A 156 17.84 -19.86 -1.40
CA LEU A 156 19.22 -19.58 -1.80
C LEU A 156 19.46 -18.08 -1.97
N LYS A 157 18.51 -17.34 -2.55
CA LYS A 157 18.60 -15.87 -2.64
C LYS A 157 18.63 -15.21 -1.27
N LEU A 158 17.77 -15.64 -0.35
CA LEU A 158 17.77 -15.12 1.02
C LEU A 158 19.08 -15.43 1.76
N GLN A 159 19.66 -16.61 1.54
CA GLN A 159 20.97 -16.94 2.10
C GLN A 159 22.08 -16.03 1.56
N GLN A 160 22.06 -15.69 0.27
CA GLN A 160 23.02 -14.75 -0.30
C GLN A 160 22.94 -13.37 0.35
N VAL A 161 21.71 -12.90 0.66
CA VAL A 161 21.50 -11.63 1.36
C VAL A 161 22.11 -11.66 2.77
N VAL A 162 21.83 -12.69 3.55
CA VAL A 162 22.35 -12.81 4.94
C VAL A 162 23.86 -12.97 4.97
N SER A 163 24.45 -13.64 3.95
CA SER A 163 25.89 -13.89 3.85
C SER A 163 26.66 -12.73 3.21
N ALA A 164 25.99 -11.66 2.78
CA ALA A 164 26.65 -10.51 2.17
C ALA A 164 27.46 -9.72 3.21
N PRO A 165 28.55 -9.03 2.80
CA PRO A 165 29.34 -8.17 3.70
C PRO A 165 28.52 -7.06 4.36
N ASP A 166 27.48 -6.56 3.66
CA ASP A 166 26.49 -5.61 4.14
C ASP A 166 25.07 -6.16 3.86
N PRO A 167 24.51 -6.93 4.82
CA PRO A 167 23.19 -7.54 4.66
C PRO A 167 22.05 -6.50 4.55
N GLU A 168 22.18 -5.35 5.23
CA GLU A 168 21.12 -4.31 5.21
C GLU A 168 21.02 -3.67 3.83
N SER A 169 22.13 -3.25 3.24
CA SER A 169 22.20 -2.71 1.88
C SER A 169 21.75 -3.73 0.83
N THR A 170 22.15 -5.00 0.99
CA THR A 170 21.78 -6.07 0.08
C THR A 170 20.28 -6.41 0.17
N THR A 171 19.69 -6.38 1.37
CA THR A 171 18.25 -6.54 1.57
C THR A 171 17.49 -5.41 0.89
N GLN A 172 17.95 -4.17 1.06
CA GLN A 172 17.33 -3.01 0.41
C GLN A 172 17.43 -3.08 -1.11
N ALA A 173 18.57 -3.49 -1.65
CA ALA A 173 18.75 -3.69 -3.09
C ALA A 173 17.85 -4.80 -3.63
N LEU A 174 17.71 -5.92 -2.92
CA LEU A 174 16.79 -6.98 -3.29
C LEU A 174 15.34 -6.49 -3.28
N ALA A 175 14.91 -5.76 -2.25
CA ALA A 175 13.59 -5.18 -2.19
C ALA A 175 13.33 -4.22 -3.37
N GLN A 176 14.30 -3.38 -3.75
CA GLN A 176 14.16 -2.51 -4.91
C GLN A 176 14.00 -3.29 -6.23
N THR A 177 14.76 -4.37 -6.42
CA THR A 177 14.61 -5.21 -7.63
C THR A 177 13.24 -5.86 -7.70
N VAL A 178 12.69 -6.22 -6.55
CA VAL A 178 11.34 -6.74 -6.44
C VAL A 178 10.30 -5.66 -6.75
N PHE A 179 10.41 -4.48 -6.17
CA PHE A 179 9.51 -3.35 -6.46
C PHE A 179 9.50 -2.96 -7.93
N GLN A 180 10.64 -3.13 -8.62
CA GLN A 180 10.76 -2.89 -10.06
C GLN A 180 10.23 -4.06 -10.92
N GLY A 181 9.69 -5.13 -10.32
CA GLY A 181 9.24 -6.32 -11.03
C GLY A 181 10.37 -7.13 -11.68
N LYS A 182 11.62 -6.90 -11.26
CA LYS A 182 12.81 -7.55 -11.84
C LYS A 182 13.26 -8.81 -11.09
N ALA A 183 12.76 -9.03 -9.88
CA ALA A 183 13.04 -10.25 -9.10
C ALA A 183 11.95 -11.29 -9.35
N VAL A 184 11.90 -11.78 -10.57
CA VAL A 184 10.89 -12.71 -11.10
C VAL A 184 10.73 -13.94 -10.20
N ASP A 185 11.81 -14.49 -9.67
CA ASP A 185 11.76 -15.75 -8.92
C ASP A 185 10.97 -15.68 -7.60
N LEU A 186 11.00 -14.53 -6.88
CA LEU A 186 10.27 -14.38 -5.61
C LEU A 186 8.77 -14.17 -5.84
N THR A 187 8.42 -13.26 -6.74
CA THR A 187 7.03 -12.96 -7.10
C THR A 187 6.37 -14.14 -7.80
N ASP A 188 7.08 -14.83 -8.67
CA ASP A 188 6.58 -16.01 -9.39
C ASP A 188 6.39 -17.19 -8.45
N THR A 189 7.26 -17.37 -7.44
CA THR A 189 7.10 -18.43 -6.44
C THR A 189 5.86 -18.18 -5.58
N GLN A 190 5.64 -16.93 -5.16
CA GLN A 190 4.44 -16.55 -4.40
C GLN A 190 3.17 -16.73 -5.23
N ALA A 191 3.18 -16.30 -6.50
CA ALA A 191 2.06 -16.52 -7.42
C ALA A 191 1.79 -18.01 -7.63
N TYR A 192 2.83 -18.84 -7.74
CA TYR A 192 2.70 -20.28 -7.87
C TYR A 192 2.11 -20.93 -6.62
N GLY A 193 2.50 -20.50 -5.41
CA GLY A 193 1.90 -20.92 -4.14
C GLY A 193 0.41 -20.57 -4.06
N ASN A 194 0.03 -19.37 -4.49
CA ASN A 194 -1.37 -18.96 -4.58
C ASN A 194 -2.17 -19.79 -5.57
N LEU A 195 -1.59 -20.16 -6.72
CA LEU A 195 -2.24 -21.03 -7.71
C LEU A 195 -2.46 -22.44 -7.14
N ILE A 196 -1.48 -23.01 -6.42
CA ILE A 196 -1.64 -24.28 -5.72
C ILE A 196 -2.78 -24.18 -4.70
N ALA A 197 -2.78 -23.15 -3.86
CA ALA A 197 -3.82 -22.96 -2.85
C ALA A 197 -5.22 -22.85 -3.47
N ALA A 198 -5.35 -22.14 -4.58
CA ALA A 198 -6.60 -22.04 -5.33
C ALA A 198 -7.02 -23.36 -5.96
N SER A 199 -6.09 -24.17 -6.46
CA SER A 199 -6.36 -25.45 -7.11
C SER A 199 -6.89 -26.54 -6.16
N LEU A 200 -6.58 -26.42 -4.86
CA LEU A 200 -7.07 -27.36 -3.84
C LEU A 200 -8.55 -27.12 -3.46
N GLY A 201 -9.10 -25.98 -3.78
CA GLY A 201 -10.51 -25.66 -3.56
C GLY A 201 -10.82 -25.05 -2.19
N ALA A 202 -12.08 -24.64 -2.01
CA ALA A 202 -12.53 -23.89 -0.85
C ALA A 202 -12.42 -24.66 0.47
N ASP A 203 -12.65 -25.97 0.46
CA ASP A 203 -12.59 -26.82 1.65
C ASP A 203 -11.20 -26.90 2.27
N TRP A 204 -10.16 -26.71 1.45
CA TRP A 204 -8.76 -26.64 1.84
C TRP A 204 -8.29 -25.24 2.22
N GLY A 205 -9.14 -24.22 2.13
CA GLY A 205 -8.74 -22.80 2.10
C GLY A 205 -7.75 -22.39 3.18
N ALA A 206 -7.99 -22.70 4.45
CA ALA A 206 -7.06 -22.34 5.53
C ALA A 206 -5.77 -23.18 5.49
N ALA A 207 -5.87 -24.49 5.25
CA ALA A 207 -4.72 -25.38 5.15
C ALA A 207 -3.84 -25.02 3.95
N ALA A 208 -4.44 -24.82 2.78
CA ALA A 208 -3.74 -24.46 1.56
C ALA A 208 -2.99 -23.14 1.71
N ASN A 209 -3.62 -22.13 2.30
CA ASN A 209 -2.97 -20.87 2.62
C ASN A 209 -1.80 -21.06 3.60
N THR A 210 -2.01 -21.82 4.67
CA THR A 210 -0.97 -22.07 5.69
C THR A 210 0.24 -22.78 5.09
N LEU A 211 0.04 -23.73 4.20
CA LEU A 211 1.12 -24.59 3.69
C LEU A 211 1.85 -24.00 2.48
N PHE A 212 1.16 -23.27 1.59
CA PHE A 212 1.70 -22.86 0.30
C PHE A 212 1.86 -21.34 0.14
N VAL A 213 1.16 -20.53 0.95
CA VAL A 213 1.18 -19.06 0.83
C VAL A 213 1.92 -18.41 1.99
N GLN A 214 1.55 -18.71 3.23
CA GLN A 214 2.12 -18.05 4.41
C GLN A 214 3.66 -18.15 4.54
N PRO A 215 4.33 -19.26 4.18
CA PRO A 215 5.79 -19.32 4.25
C PRO A 215 6.48 -18.29 3.37
N LEU A 216 5.93 -18.05 2.19
CA LEU A 216 6.45 -17.09 1.22
C LEU A 216 6.08 -15.65 1.60
N ASP A 217 4.88 -15.43 2.13
CA ASP A 217 4.46 -14.13 2.65
C ASP A 217 5.34 -13.69 3.81
N GLN A 218 5.71 -14.60 4.71
CA GLN A 218 6.66 -14.29 5.80
C GLN A 218 8.05 -13.96 5.28
N ALA A 219 8.56 -14.74 4.32
CA ALA A 219 9.83 -14.45 3.68
C ALA A 219 9.83 -13.05 3.05
N TRP A 220 8.74 -12.70 2.42
CA TRP A 220 8.51 -11.42 1.82
C TRP A 220 8.48 -10.27 2.83
N GLN A 221 7.72 -10.43 3.92
CA GLN A 221 7.64 -9.44 4.99
C GLN A 221 9.01 -9.17 5.64
N GLN A 222 9.83 -10.21 5.83
CA GLN A 222 11.18 -10.06 6.40
C GLN A 222 12.14 -9.29 5.49
N ILE A 223 11.88 -9.22 4.20
CA ILE A 223 12.63 -8.39 3.25
C ILE A 223 12.09 -6.96 3.22
N LEU A 224 10.76 -6.81 3.23
CA LEU A 224 10.10 -5.53 3.05
C LEU A 224 10.19 -4.63 4.29
N GLN A 225 10.08 -5.17 5.51
CA GLN A 225 10.09 -4.36 6.73
C GLN A 225 11.39 -3.59 6.95
N PRO A 226 12.60 -4.19 6.87
CA PRO A 226 13.85 -3.44 6.95
C PRO A 226 13.98 -2.40 5.85
N SER A 227 13.49 -2.73 4.64
CA SER A 227 13.52 -1.82 3.49
C SER A 227 12.58 -0.63 3.68
N SER A 228 11.40 -0.81 4.28
CA SER A 228 10.48 0.28 4.60
C SER A 228 11.09 1.26 5.62
N VAL A 229 11.78 0.76 6.64
CA VAL A 229 12.53 1.58 7.62
C VAL A 229 13.65 2.34 6.92
N GLY A 230 14.42 1.68 6.05
CA GLY A 230 15.48 2.31 5.26
C GLY A 230 14.93 3.41 4.35
N LEU A 231 13.81 3.17 3.66
CA LEU A 231 13.14 4.16 2.81
C LEU A 231 12.58 5.34 3.62
N ASN A 232 12.00 5.09 4.79
CA ASN A 232 11.56 6.16 5.70
C ASN A 232 12.72 7.04 6.12
N ARG A 233 13.87 6.46 6.49
CA ARG A 233 15.09 7.22 6.84
C ARG A 233 15.64 8.01 5.65
N ALA A 234 15.67 7.41 4.46
CA ALA A 234 16.12 8.08 3.25
C ALA A 234 15.22 9.28 2.92
N TRP A 235 13.90 9.11 3.01
CA TRP A 235 12.91 10.15 2.84
C TRP A 235 13.11 11.29 3.85
N GLN A 236 13.24 10.95 5.13
CA GLN A 236 13.44 11.92 6.18
C GLN A 236 14.67 12.80 5.91
N ARG A 237 15.83 12.16 5.62
CA ARG A 237 17.08 12.89 5.41
C ARG A 237 17.11 13.68 4.11
N ALA A 238 16.62 13.11 3.02
CA ALA A 238 16.74 13.72 1.70
C ALA A 238 15.67 14.79 1.43
N ILE A 239 14.50 14.68 2.05
CA ILE A 239 13.34 15.52 1.74
C ILE A 239 12.81 16.24 2.97
N VAL A 240 12.44 15.51 4.04
CA VAL A 240 11.72 16.10 5.19
C VAL A 240 12.58 17.09 5.96
N ASP A 241 13.83 16.76 6.23
CA ASP A 241 14.75 17.63 6.99
C ASP A 241 15.03 18.92 6.22
N GLU A 242 15.19 18.84 4.89
CA GLU A 242 15.36 19.99 4.03
C GLU A 242 14.09 20.83 3.93
N TRP A 243 12.94 20.19 3.75
CA TRP A 243 11.64 20.86 3.77
C TRP A 243 11.43 21.61 5.06
N HIS A 244 11.69 20.96 6.19
CA HIS A 244 11.55 21.57 7.51
C HIS A 244 12.49 22.79 7.68
N GLY A 245 13.75 22.67 7.27
CA GLY A 245 14.71 23.76 7.31
C GLY A 245 14.33 24.96 6.43
N ALA A 246 13.71 24.69 5.27
CA ALA A 246 13.32 25.72 4.32
C ALA A 246 12.02 26.44 4.68
N PHE A 247 11.03 25.73 5.26
CA PHE A 247 9.64 26.22 5.35
C PHE A 247 9.08 26.30 6.76
N SER A 248 9.64 25.57 7.73
CA SER A 248 9.11 25.59 9.10
C SER A 248 9.22 27.01 9.71
N GLY A 249 8.12 27.45 10.32
CA GLY A 249 8.04 28.76 10.93
C GLY A 249 8.01 29.92 9.94
N ARG A 250 7.83 29.68 8.64
CA ARG A 250 7.76 30.73 7.61
C ARG A 250 6.38 30.75 6.95
N TYR A 251 5.99 31.97 6.50
CA TYR A 251 4.76 32.15 5.75
C TYR A 251 4.88 31.55 4.33
N PRO A 252 3.89 30.85 3.77
CA PRO A 252 2.50 30.67 4.24
C PRO A 252 2.29 29.47 5.18
N PHE A 253 3.31 28.68 5.50
CA PHE A 253 3.19 27.48 6.34
C PHE A 253 2.86 27.82 7.82
N ALA A 254 3.32 28.98 8.29
CA ALA A 254 3.05 29.48 9.63
C ALA A 254 2.57 30.94 9.60
N ALA A 255 1.85 31.38 10.64
CA ALA A 255 1.40 32.74 10.80
C ALA A 255 2.59 33.63 11.31
N THR A 256 3.40 34.12 10.39
CA THR A 256 4.62 34.88 10.68
C THR A 256 4.88 35.92 9.61
N SER A 257 5.69 36.92 9.94
CA SER A 257 6.16 37.93 8.97
C SER A 257 7.33 37.43 8.10
N SER A 258 7.97 36.32 8.49
CA SER A 258 9.08 35.75 7.72
C SER A 258 8.55 34.91 6.56
N ASP A 259 8.89 35.28 5.35
CA ASP A 259 8.41 34.58 4.13
C ASP A 259 9.27 33.39 3.77
N ALA A 260 8.61 32.31 3.31
CA ALA A 260 9.26 31.18 2.68
C ALA A 260 9.74 31.58 1.27
N SER A 261 10.87 31.00 0.87
CA SER A 261 11.41 31.19 -0.48
C SER A 261 10.56 30.47 -1.52
N LEU A 262 9.93 31.23 -2.42
CA LEU A 262 9.13 30.68 -3.51
C LEU A 262 9.98 29.86 -4.49
N PRO A 263 11.20 30.28 -4.90
CA PRO A 263 12.08 29.45 -5.73
C PRO A 263 12.44 28.11 -5.08
N MET A 264 12.66 28.09 -3.75
CA MET A 264 12.94 26.85 -3.02
C MET A 264 11.73 25.92 -3.02
N LEU A 265 10.53 26.47 -2.84
CA LEU A 265 9.29 25.69 -2.97
C LEU A 265 9.19 25.06 -4.35
N GLY A 266 9.49 25.82 -5.40
CA GLY A 266 9.52 25.32 -6.77
C GLY A 266 10.54 24.20 -6.99
N GLN A 267 11.74 24.30 -6.42
CA GLN A 267 12.74 23.23 -6.49
C GLN A 267 12.29 21.94 -5.82
N MET A 268 11.48 22.05 -4.78
CA MET A 268 10.98 20.87 -4.07
C MET A 268 9.84 20.16 -4.82
N ILE A 269 8.88 20.95 -5.38
CA ILE A 269 7.59 20.39 -5.86
C ILE A 269 7.44 20.31 -7.37
N ARG A 270 8.34 20.91 -8.17
CA ARG A 270 8.21 20.97 -9.62
C ARG A 270 8.01 19.56 -10.20
N ALA A 271 7.02 19.43 -11.09
CA ALA A 271 6.80 18.17 -11.81
C ALA A 271 8.04 17.81 -12.64
N ASP A 272 8.35 16.51 -12.73
CA ASP A 272 9.44 15.88 -13.48
C ASP A 272 10.88 16.19 -13.01
N SER A 273 11.10 17.32 -12.32
CA SER A 273 12.44 17.75 -11.92
C SER A 273 12.57 18.18 -10.46
N GLY A 274 11.47 18.27 -9.72
CA GLY A 274 11.47 18.59 -8.30
C GLY A 274 12.05 17.46 -7.45
N ARG A 275 12.66 17.82 -6.33
CA ARG A 275 13.35 16.85 -5.45
C ARG A 275 12.43 15.76 -4.94
N ILE A 276 11.16 16.10 -4.61
CA ILE A 276 10.16 15.14 -4.17
C ILE A 276 9.90 14.13 -5.28
N GLU A 277 9.58 14.57 -6.49
CA GLU A 277 9.29 13.67 -7.59
C GLU A 277 10.49 12.82 -8.01
N GLN A 278 11.70 13.40 -7.99
CA GLN A 278 12.92 12.63 -8.21
C GLN A 278 13.12 11.54 -7.16
N PHE A 279 12.82 11.82 -5.89
CA PHE A 279 12.88 10.83 -4.82
C PHE A 279 11.85 9.70 -5.06
N LEU A 280 10.59 10.06 -5.37
CA LEU A 280 9.53 9.09 -5.65
C LEU A 280 9.91 8.19 -6.82
N ASN A 281 10.37 8.78 -7.93
CA ASN A 281 10.79 8.04 -9.12
C ASN A 281 12.02 7.15 -8.88
N ARG A 282 12.97 7.60 -8.05
CA ARG A 282 14.18 6.81 -7.77
C ARG A 282 13.94 5.65 -6.82
N HIS A 283 13.13 5.86 -5.78
CA HIS A 283 13.03 4.94 -4.65
C HIS A 283 11.71 4.17 -4.57
N LEU A 284 10.63 4.72 -5.14
CA LEU A 284 9.27 4.16 -5.02
C LEU A 284 8.67 3.75 -6.37
N THR A 285 9.48 3.75 -7.45
CA THR A 285 9.06 3.20 -8.74
C THR A 285 8.63 1.74 -8.57
N GLY A 286 7.44 1.41 -9.07
CA GLY A 286 6.81 0.10 -8.91
C GLY A 286 5.89 0.01 -7.69
N LEU A 287 6.16 0.72 -6.59
CA LEU A 287 5.27 0.81 -5.43
C LEU A 287 4.23 1.91 -5.59
N LEU A 288 4.60 3.01 -6.24
CA LEU A 288 3.71 4.10 -6.60
C LEU A 288 3.61 4.22 -8.12
N ARG A 289 2.43 4.57 -8.59
CA ARG A 289 2.19 4.94 -9.98
C ARG A 289 1.48 6.28 -10.05
N LYS A 290 1.70 7.01 -11.13
CA LYS A 290 1.05 8.30 -11.37
C LYS A 290 -0.20 8.08 -12.23
N GLU A 291 -1.36 8.49 -11.75
CA GLU A 291 -2.63 8.52 -12.48
C GLU A 291 -2.99 9.99 -12.73
N GLY A 292 -2.66 10.49 -13.92
CA GLY A 292 -2.69 11.94 -14.19
C GLY A 292 -1.65 12.66 -13.31
N SER A 293 -2.11 13.61 -12.49
CA SER A 293 -1.28 14.31 -11.48
C SER A 293 -1.30 13.64 -10.10
N ARG A 294 -1.99 12.53 -9.93
CA ARG A 294 -2.17 11.88 -8.63
C ARG A 294 -1.27 10.66 -8.48
N TRP A 295 -0.55 10.59 -7.37
CA TRP A 295 0.20 9.42 -6.94
C TRP A 295 -0.70 8.44 -6.21
N VAL A 296 -0.69 7.19 -6.64
CA VAL A 296 -1.44 6.09 -6.02
C VAL A 296 -0.54 4.89 -5.77
N ALA A 297 -0.81 4.15 -4.69
CA ALA A 297 -0.11 2.90 -4.42
C ALA A 297 -0.49 1.85 -5.48
N ASP A 298 0.49 1.10 -6.00
CA ASP A 298 0.23 -0.04 -6.86
C ASP A 298 -0.18 -1.24 -6.00
N PRO A 299 -1.42 -1.74 -6.09
CA PRO A 299 -1.92 -2.79 -5.22
C PRO A 299 -1.23 -4.15 -5.48
N ARG A 300 -0.60 -4.34 -6.64
CA ARG A 300 0.07 -5.59 -7.00
C ARG A 300 1.45 -5.71 -6.38
N GLN A 301 2.17 -4.59 -6.27
CA GLN A 301 3.56 -4.57 -5.83
C GLN A 301 3.73 -4.07 -4.39
N SER A 302 2.70 -3.43 -3.84
CA SER A 302 2.70 -2.94 -2.45
C SER A 302 2.21 -3.98 -1.42
N GLN A 303 1.99 -5.24 -1.81
CA GLN A 303 1.54 -6.29 -0.91
C GLN A 303 2.52 -6.44 0.27
N GLY A 304 2.00 -6.32 1.49
CA GLY A 304 2.79 -6.38 2.72
C GLY A 304 3.41 -5.06 3.18
N LEU A 305 3.33 -3.98 2.39
CA LEU A 305 3.70 -2.62 2.80
C LEU A 305 2.46 -1.79 3.10
N ARG A 306 2.46 -1.14 4.25
CA ARG A 306 1.38 -0.23 4.64
C ARG A 306 1.83 1.20 4.41
N PHE A 307 1.40 1.81 3.31
CA PHE A 307 1.63 3.23 3.10
C PHE A 307 0.97 4.07 4.19
N ASN A 308 1.69 5.09 4.64
CA ASN A 308 1.12 6.13 5.48
C ASN A 308 0.12 6.96 4.64
N PRO A 309 -1.18 6.99 4.99
CA PRO A 309 -2.17 7.75 4.22
C PRO A 309 -1.89 9.25 4.22
N ASP A 310 -1.30 9.79 5.30
CA ASP A 310 -0.91 11.19 5.37
C ASP A 310 0.20 11.51 4.37
N PHE A 311 1.14 10.58 4.14
CA PHE A 311 2.16 10.72 3.12
C PHE A 311 1.54 10.83 1.72
N LEU A 312 0.64 9.91 1.36
CA LEU A 312 -0.04 9.94 0.05
C LEU A 312 -0.86 11.23 -0.12
N THR A 313 -1.53 11.68 0.93
CA THR A 313 -2.30 12.93 0.93
C THR A 313 -1.37 14.13 0.70
N ALA A 314 -0.25 14.22 1.43
CA ALA A 314 0.69 15.32 1.34
C ALA A 314 1.35 15.42 -0.05
N ILE A 315 1.86 14.29 -0.61
CA ILE A 315 2.48 14.33 -1.94
C ILE A 315 1.48 14.68 -3.03
N ASN A 316 0.22 14.25 -2.91
CA ASN A 316 -0.83 14.60 -3.86
C ASN A 316 -1.24 16.07 -3.77
N GLN A 317 -1.30 16.63 -2.56
CA GLN A 317 -1.56 18.05 -2.37
C GLN A 317 -0.44 18.90 -3.00
N LEU A 318 0.82 18.51 -2.83
CA LEU A 318 1.97 19.20 -3.44
C LEU A 318 2.02 19.04 -4.96
N SER A 319 1.62 17.88 -5.48
CA SER A 319 1.51 17.63 -6.93
C SER A 319 0.45 18.54 -7.56
N GLN A 320 -0.74 18.65 -6.95
CA GLN A 320 -1.78 19.57 -7.40
C GLN A 320 -1.34 21.03 -7.33
N LEU A 321 -0.62 21.41 -6.26
CA LEU A 321 -0.05 22.75 -6.14
C LEU A 321 0.95 23.03 -7.26
N ALA A 322 1.80 22.04 -7.59
CA ALA A 322 2.76 22.17 -8.69
C ALA A 322 2.05 22.40 -10.03
N ASP A 323 0.98 21.65 -10.32
CA ASP A 323 0.19 21.83 -11.54
C ASP A 323 -0.34 23.27 -11.67
N VAL A 324 -0.85 23.83 -10.57
CA VAL A 324 -1.34 25.23 -10.55
C VAL A 324 -0.20 26.23 -10.73
N LEU A 325 0.95 26.01 -10.07
CA LEU A 325 2.07 26.95 -10.09
C LEU A 325 2.89 26.93 -11.39
N TYR A 326 2.75 25.91 -12.22
CA TYR A 326 3.53 25.78 -13.47
C TYR A 326 2.67 25.82 -14.73
N THR A 327 1.47 26.39 -14.64
CA THR A 327 0.51 26.49 -15.77
C THR A 327 1.09 27.28 -16.95
N ASP A 328 1.89 28.32 -16.71
CA ASP A 328 2.40 29.23 -17.73
C ASP A 328 3.81 28.83 -18.28
N GLY A 329 4.23 27.57 -18.15
CA GLY A 329 5.55 27.08 -18.62
C GLY A 329 6.75 27.52 -17.76
N GLY A 330 6.52 28.33 -16.72
CA GLY A 330 7.46 28.72 -15.69
C GLY A 330 6.75 28.81 -14.35
N MET A 331 7.46 29.08 -13.27
CA MET A 331 6.84 29.23 -11.97
C MET A 331 5.97 30.49 -11.92
N GLY A 332 4.68 30.33 -11.79
CA GLY A 332 3.69 31.41 -11.71
C GLY A 332 2.32 30.95 -12.16
N LEU A 333 1.32 31.71 -11.79
CA LEU A 333 -0.08 31.50 -12.16
C LEU A 333 -0.70 32.83 -12.58
N SER A 334 -1.69 32.74 -13.44
CA SER A 334 -2.50 33.86 -13.88
C SER A 334 -3.95 33.73 -13.38
N PHE A 335 -4.55 34.86 -13.08
CA PHE A 335 -5.93 34.95 -12.65
C PHE A 335 -6.51 36.29 -13.03
N GLU A 336 -7.83 36.42 -12.94
CA GLU A 336 -8.51 37.68 -13.23
C GLU A 336 -9.35 38.12 -12.03
N LEU A 337 -9.37 39.42 -11.79
CA LEU A 337 -10.23 40.05 -10.79
C LEU A 337 -11.21 41.00 -11.45
N LYS A 338 -12.37 41.08 -10.85
CA LYS A 338 -13.44 42.02 -11.23
C LYS A 338 -14.06 42.60 -9.98
N GLY A 339 -14.01 43.94 -9.84
CA GLY A 339 -14.66 44.67 -8.76
C GLY A 339 -16.18 44.55 -8.87
N LYS A 340 -16.85 44.47 -7.73
CA LYS A 340 -18.31 44.38 -7.63
C LYS A 340 -18.85 45.58 -6.85
N PRO A 341 -20.03 46.11 -7.26
CA PRO A 341 -20.67 47.21 -6.54
C PRO A 341 -21.07 46.75 -5.13
N VAL A 342 -20.77 47.57 -4.16
CA VAL A 342 -21.17 47.39 -2.78
C VAL A 342 -21.87 48.63 -2.31
N ARG A 343 -23.01 48.48 -1.61
CA ARG A 343 -23.74 49.61 -1.07
C ARG A 343 -22.83 50.46 -0.16
N ASP A 344 -22.91 51.76 -0.28
CA ASP A 344 -22.15 52.76 0.47
C ASP A 344 -20.65 52.80 0.21
N VAL A 345 -20.09 51.91 -0.60
CA VAL A 345 -18.71 51.97 -1.11
C VAL A 345 -18.67 52.83 -2.38
N VAL A 346 -17.87 53.89 -2.36
CA VAL A 346 -17.73 54.81 -3.52
C VAL A 346 -16.70 54.23 -4.51
N GLN A 347 -15.55 53.81 -4.00
CA GLN A 347 -14.50 53.27 -4.84
C GLN A 347 -13.59 52.32 -4.07
N THR A 348 -13.00 51.40 -4.81
CA THR A 348 -11.90 50.56 -4.35
C THR A 348 -10.74 50.63 -5.34
N THR A 349 -9.53 50.64 -4.82
CA THR A 349 -8.30 50.59 -5.63
C THR A 349 -7.45 49.42 -5.18
N PHE A 350 -7.32 48.45 -6.03
CA PHE A 350 -6.49 47.29 -5.84
C PHE A 350 -5.22 47.43 -6.67
N VAL A 351 -4.05 47.26 -6.07
CA VAL A 351 -2.75 47.34 -6.75
C VAL A 351 -2.00 46.03 -6.46
N LEU A 352 -1.67 45.28 -7.47
CA LEU A 352 -0.85 44.07 -7.33
C LEU A 352 0.37 44.18 -8.22
N ASN A 353 1.58 44.13 -7.62
CA ASN A 353 2.84 44.21 -8.33
C ASN A 353 2.92 45.42 -9.28
N GLY A 354 2.36 46.56 -8.85
CA GLY A 354 2.26 47.78 -9.65
C GLY A 354 1.09 47.88 -10.63
N ALA A 355 0.41 46.80 -10.92
CA ALA A 355 -0.81 46.79 -11.76
C ALA A 355 -2.01 47.28 -10.95
N LYS A 356 -2.60 48.40 -11.34
CA LYS A 356 -3.69 49.07 -10.63
C LYS A 356 -5.04 48.72 -11.23
N HIS A 357 -6.00 48.32 -10.38
CA HIS A 357 -7.43 48.21 -10.73
C HIS A 357 -8.21 49.21 -9.87
N HIS A 358 -8.73 50.19 -10.53
CA HIS A 358 -9.57 51.21 -9.88
C HIS A 358 -11.05 50.92 -10.23
N TYR A 359 -11.87 50.65 -9.23
CA TYR A 359 -13.30 50.38 -9.38
C TYR A 359 -14.10 51.44 -8.58
N PHE A 360 -14.98 52.17 -9.29
CA PHE A 360 -15.84 53.24 -8.74
C PHE A 360 -17.29 53.07 -9.17
N ASN A 361 -17.82 51.88 -9.11
CA ASN A 361 -19.18 51.49 -9.51
C ASN A 361 -19.50 51.68 -11.02
N GLN A 362 -18.47 51.81 -11.86
CA GLN A 362 -18.64 51.79 -13.32
C GLN A 362 -18.94 50.36 -13.82
N ARG A 363 -19.15 50.21 -15.15
CA ARG A 363 -19.31 48.90 -15.75
C ARG A 363 -18.16 47.95 -15.35
N GLU A 364 -18.52 46.78 -14.82
CA GLU A 364 -17.60 45.79 -14.37
C GLU A 364 -16.75 45.24 -15.53
N SER A 365 -15.46 45.10 -15.32
CA SER A 365 -14.51 44.49 -16.26
C SER A 365 -13.57 43.58 -15.56
N TRP A 366 -13.22 42.51 -16.24
CA TRP A 366 -12.18 41.60 -15.79
C TRP A 366 -10.82 42.22 -16.10
N GLN A 367 -9.88 42.15 -15.11
CA GLN A 367 -8.48 42.51 -15.28
C GLN A 367 -7.61 41.32 -14.90
N ARG A 368 -6.68 40.99 -15.81
CA ARG A 368 -5.74 39.87 -15.63
C ARG A 368 -4.57 40.28 -14.78
N TYR A 369 -4.16 39.39 -13.90
CA TYR A 369 -2.99 39.50 -13.04
C TYR A 369 -2.14 38.24 -13.15
N ARG A 370 -0.86 38.42 -12.86
CA ARG A 370 0.08 37.33 -12.75
C ARG A 370 0.71 37.33 -11.35
N TRP A 371 0.88 36.14 -10.77
CA TRP A 371 1.58 35.95 -9.51
C TRP A 371 2.61 34.80 -9.69
N PRO A 372 3.87 34.94 -9.17
CA PRO A 372 4.45 36.13 -8.57
C PRO A 372 4.67 37.24 -9.58
N GLY A 373 4.77 38.47 -9.10
CA GLY A 373 5.12 39.62 -9.95
C GLY A 373 6.55 39.55 -10.43
N GLN A 374 6.80 40.12 -11.62
CA GLN A 374 8.14 40.20 -12.21
C GLN A 374 8.90 41.49 -11.89
N GLY A 375 8.29 42.43 -11.14
CA GLY A 375 8.88 43.71 -10.81
C GLY A 375 9.77 43.68 -9.55
N ASP A 376 10.59 44.72 -9.38
CA ASP A 376 11.53 44.84 -8.28
C ASP A 376 10.86 45.02 -6.89
N HIS A 377 9.59 45.36 -6.86
CA HIS A 377 8.81 45.60 -5.65
C HIS A 377 7.51 44.81 -5.67
N PRO A 378 7.58 43.49 -5.45
CA PRO A 378 6.36 42.68 -5.37
C PRO A 378 5.58 43.04 -4.12
N GLY A 379 4.27 43.14 -4.24
CA GLY A 379 3.39 43.44 -3.12
C GLY A 379 1.97 43.73 -3.57
N ILE A 380 1.11 43.94 -2.61
CA ILE A 380 -0.30 44.24 -2.82
C ILE A 380 -0.71 45.40 -1.89
N SER A 381 -1.54 46.30 -2.43
CA SER A 381 -2.26 47.26 -1.61
C SER A 381 -3.73 47.37 -2.03
N LEU A 382 -4.59 47.54 -1.06
CA LEU A 382 -6.03 47.78 -1.25
C LEU A 382 -6.43 49.02 -0.47
N THR A 383 -7.02 49.97 -1.19
CA THR A 383 -7.62 51.17 -0.59
C THR A 383 -9.11 51.23 -0.95
N TRP A 384 -9.92 51.81 -0.08
CA TRP A 384 -11.32 52.02 -0.33
C TRP A 384 -11.77 53.41 0.15
N SER A 385 -12.89 53.89 -0.37
CA SER A 385 -13.61 55.02 0.22
C SER A 385 -15.13 54.70 0.22
N SER A 386 -15.83 55.22 1.24
CA SER A 386 -17.28 55.10 1.37
C SER A 386 -17.93 56.46 1.35
N VAL A 387 -19.28 56.46 1.33
CA VAL A 387 -20.06 57.72 1.45
C VAL A 387 -19.83 58.42 2.78
N HIS A 388 -19.28 57.74 3.78
CA HIS A 388 -19.05 58.24 5.12
C HIS A 388 -17.57 58.55 5.40
N THR A 389 -16.66 58.02 4.58
CA THR A 389 -15.20 58.16 4.79
C THR A 389 -14.48 58.46 3.48
N GLY A 390 -13.46 59.31 3.53
CA GLY A 390 -12.54 59.46 2.42
C GLY A 390 -11.68 58.19 2.17
N ALA A 391 -10.71 58.33 1.28
CA ALA A 391 -9.82 57.19 0.95
C ALA A 391 -9.10 56.66 2.20
N ARG A 392 -9.17 55.35 2.43
CA ARG A 392 -8.53 54.62 3.53
C ARG A 392 -7.77 53.45 3.00
N LEU A 393 -6.68 53.12 3.65
CA LEU A 393 -5.88 51.94 3.39
C LEU A 393 -6.51 50.73 4.12
N PHE A 394 -6.88 49.69 3.37
CA PHE A 394 -7.33 48.42 3.93
C PHE A 394 -6.11 47.55 4.29
N ALA A 395 -5.23 47.29 3.32
CA ALA A 395 -4.05 46.49 3.48
C ALA A 395 -2.93 47.00 2.58
N ASP A 396 -1.68 46.82 3.04
CA ASP A 396 -0.44 46.99 2.26
C ASP A 396 0.54 45.90 2.67
N TYR A 397 0.59 44.83 1.87
CA TYR A 397 1.47 43.69 2.10
C TYR A 397 2.60 43.68 1.08
N GLN A 398 3.82 43.84 1.57
CA GLN A 398 5.03 43.81 0.75
C GLN A 398 5.49 42.35 0.53
N GLY A 399 6.23 42.12 -0.55
CA GLY A 399 6.81 40.83 -0.88
C GLY A 399 5.92 39.95 -1.72
N THR A 400 6.49 38.84 -2.15
CA THR A 400 5.84 37.86 -3.08
C THR A 400 4.55 37.32 -2.51
N TRP A 401 4.48 37.06 -1.21
CA TRP A 401 3.34 36.47 -0.53
C TRP A 401 2.23 37.47 -0.17
N GLY A 402 2.40 38.75 -0.49
CA GLY A 402 1.42 39.78 -0.12
C GLY A 402 -0.01 39.48 -0.59
N LEU A 403 -0.19 38.99 -1.83
CA LEU A 403 -1.50 38.57 -2.34
C LEU A 403 -2.13 37.47 -1.46
N ILE A 404 -1.35 36.49 -1.06
CA ILE A 404 -1.85 35.34 -0.29
C ILE A 404 -2.27 35.77 1.12
N ARG A 405 -1.51 36.72 1.72
CA ARG A 405 -1.86 37.38 3.01
C ARG A 405 -3.19 38.09 2.91
N LEU A 406 -3.44 38.85 1.82
CA LEU A 406 -4.72 39.52 1.61
C LEU A 406 -5.86 38.53 1.43
N LEU A 407 -5.66 37.47 0.64
CA LEU A 407 -6.67 36.45 0.41
C LEU A 407 -7.00 35.63 1.67
N GLU A 408 -6.06 35.52 2.60
CA GLU A 408 -6.26 34.87 3.90
C GLU A 408 -7.23 35.63 4.82
N GLU A 409 -7.34 36.95 4.64
CA GLU A 409 -8.28 37.80 5.40
C GLU A 409 -9.68 37.82 4.76
N ALA A 410 -9.81 37.26 3.55
CA ALA A 410 -11.05 37.31 2.81
C ALA A 410 -11.99 36.16 3.15
N ASP A 411 -13.27 36.44 3.13
CA ASP A 411 -14.31 35.42 3.04
C ASP A 411 -14.50 35.03 1.57
N VAL A 412 -14.17 33.76 1.26
CA VAL A 412 -14.17 33.24 -0.12
C VAL A 412 -15.26 32.21 -0.29
N THR A 413 -16.13 32.43 -1.28
CA THR A 413 -17.20 31.50 -1.64
C THR A 413 -17.14 31.16 -3.13
N ALA A 414 -17.31 29.87 -3.49
CA ALA A 414 -17.46 29.45 -4.88
C ALA A 414 -18.76 30.01 -5.49
N LEU A 415 -18.70 30.42 -6.75
CA LEU A 415 -19.84 30.99 -7.47
C LEU A 415 -20.56 29.99 -8.37
N ASP A 416 -19.87 28.93 -8.75
CA ASP A 416 -20.37 27.87 -9.60
C ASP A 416 -19.82 26.52 -9.13
N ASP A 417 -20.32 25.41 -9.69
CA ASP A 417 -19.86 24.04 -9.40
C ASP A 417 -18.44 23.75 -9.95
N GLY A 418 -17.90 24.67 -10.75
CA GLY A 418 -16.52 24.60 -11.24
C GLY A 418 -15.58 25.40 -10.34
N ASP A 419 -14.51 24.78 -9.84
CA ASP A 419 -13.50 25.38 -8.96
C ASP A 419 -12.67 26.51 -9.62
N SER A 420 -13.31 27.36 -10.45
CA SER A 420 -12.63 28.40 -11.21
C SER A 420 -13.17 29.82 -11.01
N ARG A 421 -14.31 29.96 -10.30
CA ARG A 421 -14.92 31.27 -10.02
C ARG A 421 -15.30 31.42 -8.57
N PHE A 422 -14.83 32.51 -7.97
CA PHE A 422 -15.00 32.75 -6.54
C PHE A 422 -15.47 34.18 -6.28
N ARG A 423 -16.26 34.34 -5.25
CA ARG A 423 -16.56 35.62 -4.64
C ARG A 423 -15.61 35.81 -3.46
N VAL A 424 -14.88 36.90 -3.46
CA VAL A 424 -13.90 37.31 -2.44
C VAL A 424 -14.44 38.55 -1.76
N VAL A 425 -14.68 38.49 -0.47
CA VAL A 425 -15.21 39.60 0.35
C VAL A 425 -14.20 39.93 1.44
N LEU A 426 -13.74 41.18 1.46
CA LEU A 426 -12.86 41.68 2.49
C LEU A 426 -13.66 42.64 3.38
N SER A 427 -13.78 42.34 4.67
CA SER A 427 -14.54 43.11 5.64
C SER A 427 -13.76 44.34 6.10
N ALA A 428 -14.16 45.53 5.61
CA ALA A 428 -13.54 46.78 6.02
C ALA A 428 -13.86 47.11 7.50
N PRO A 429 -13.03 47.93 8.20
CA PRO A 429 -13.26 48.29 9.60
C PRO A 429 -14.58 48.97 9.91
N ASP A 430 -15.20 49.58 8.89
CA ASP A 430 -16.51 50.20 8.98
C ASP A 430 -17.69 49.22 8.71
N GLY A 431 -17.39 47.93 8.58
CA GLY A 431 -18.38 46.86 8.35
C GLY A 431 -18.78 46.68 6.89
N LEU A 432 -18.21 47.43 5.95
CA LEU A 432 -18.50 47.30 4.54
C LEU A 432 -17.70 46.10 3.95
N GLY A 433 -18.41 45.27 3.16
CA GLY A 433 -17.78 44.09 2.50
C GLY A 433 -17.23 44.44 1.13
N LEU A 434 -15.94 44.74 1.01
CA LEU A 434 -15.30 45.04 -0.27
C LEU A 434 -15.29 43.75 -1.12
N THR A 435 -16.11 43.76 -2.17
CA THR A 435 -16.41 42.51 -2.92
C THR A 435 -15.70 42.49 -4.27
N TRP A 436 -15.04 41.39 -4.55
CA TRP A 436 -14.39 41.10 -5.81
C TRP A 436 -14.81 39.70 -6.29
N HIS A 437 -14.89 39.52 -7.60
CA HIS A 437 -14.94 38.19 -8.21
C HIS A 437 -13.56 37.84 -8.71
N LEU A 438 -13.15 36.64 -8.38
CA LEU A 438 -11.90 36.01 -8.83
C LEU A 438 -12.24 34.94 -9.88
N ARG A 439 -11.54 34.92 -10.99
CA ARG A 439 -11.56 33.84 -11.97
C ARG A 439 -10.16 33.30 -12.17
N THR A 440 -10.00 31.97 -12.12
CA THR A 440 -8.74 31.27 -12.21
C THR A 440 -8.64 30.49 -13.53
N GLU A 441 -7.43 30.21 -13.99
CA GLU A 441 -7.19 29.44 -15.22
C GLU A 441 -7.20 27.94 -14.95
N LEU A 442 -6.71 27.51 -13.77
CA LEU A 442 -6.68 26.11 -13.37
C LEU A 442 -7.00 26.00 -11.88
N GLY A 443 -7.96 25.13 -11.55
CA GLY A 443 -8.39 24.85 -10.19
C GLY A 443 -8.69 26.14 -9.41
N GLU A 444 -8.37 26.17 -8.14
CA GLU A 444 -8.59 27.34 -7.27
C GLU A 444 -7.58 28.48 -7.46
N GLY A 445 -6.59 28.32 -8.36
CA GLY A 445 -5.58 29.33 -8.63
C GLY A 445 -4.79 29.76 -7.37
N PRO A 446 -4.70 31.09 -7.07
CA PRO A 446 -3.94 31.56 -5.90
C PRO A 446 -4.53 31.09 -4.57
N LEU A 447 -5.80 30.71 -4.50
CA LEU A 447 -6.43 30.17 -3.28
C LEU A 447 -5.86 28.83 -2.87
N THR A 448 -5.31 28.03 -3.80
CA THR A 448 -4.65 26.77 -3.49
C THR A 448 -3.48 26.95 -2.51
N LEU A 449 -2.82 28.11 -2.55
CA LEU A 449 -1.70 28.45 -1.65
C LEU A 449 -2.13 28.65 -0.19
N LEU A 450 -3.39 28.96 0.07
CA LEU A 450 -3.94 29.05 1.42
C LEU A 450 -3.92 27.68 2.15
N LYS A 451 -3.99 26.57 1.39
CA LYS A 451 -3.92 25.20 1.91
C LYS A 451 -2.55 24.83 2.48
N LEU A 452 -1.53 25.66 2.25
CA LEU A 452 -0.19 25.50 2.84
C LEU A 452 -0.14 25.90 4.32
N ARG A 453 -1.15 26.58 4.85
CA ARG A 453 -1.22 26.93 6.26
C ARG A 453 -1.24 25.66 7.13
N GLY A 454 -0.26 25.49 8.00
CA GLY A 454 -0.11 24.32 8.85
C GLY A 454 0.32 23.03 8.12
N PHE A 455 0.62 23.11 6.81
CA PHE A 455 1.11 21.97 6.06
C PHE A 455 2.49 21.53 6.55
N SER A 456 2.66 20.23 6.74
CA SER A 456 3.95 19.61 7.05
C SER A 456 4.08 18.29 6.28
N LEU A 457 5.30 17.96 5.87
CA LEU A 457 5.56 16.65 5.28
C LEU A 457 5.61 15.56 6.36
N PRO A 458 4.89 14.45 6.18
CA PRO A 458 5.01 13.28 7.04
C PRO A 458 6.45 12.73 7.03
N ARG A 459 6.91 12.28 8.19
CA ARG A 459 8.26 11.73 8.35
C ARG A 459 8.40 10.32 7.78
N GLU A 460 7.29 9.62 7.64
CA GLU A 460 7.25 8.21 7.26
C GLU A 460 6.42 8.03 5.99
N ILE A 461 6.98 7.29 5.03
CA ILE A 461 6.29 6.81 3.84
C ILE A 461 5.42 5.62 4.18
N PHE A 462 5.97 4.69 5.00
CA PHE A 462 5.35 3.45 5.41
C PHE A 462 5.13 3.43 6.92
N LEU A 463 3.97 2.91 7.32
CA LEU A 463 3.69 2.60 8.73
C LEU A 463 4.44 1.31 9.10
N VAL A 464 5.36 1.40 10.05
CA VAL A 464 6.09 0.26 10.62
C VAL A 464 5.37 -0.22 11.87
N ASP A 465 5.05 -1.50 11.97
CA ASP A 465 4.39 -2.05 13.15
C ASP A 465 5.28 -1.85 14.39
N GLY A 466 4.71 -1.26 15.43
CA GLY A 466 5.42 -0.67 16.58
C GLY A 466 6.24 -1.62 17.45
N ARG A 467 6.48 -2.88 17.06
CA ARG A 467 7.38 -3.80 17.78
C ARG A 467 8.85 -3.58 17.47
N ASP A 468 9.18 -2.98 16.33
CA ASP A 468 10.58 -2.70 15.95
C ASP A 468 11.05 -1.31 16.34
N ASN A 469 10.16 -0.39 16.67
CA ASN A 469 10.53 0.97 17.07
C ASN A 469 11.23 1.03 18.45
N GLN A 470 11.04 0.02 19.31
CA GLN A 470 11.74 -0.03 20.60
C GLN A 470 13.21 -0.43 20.52
N ARG A 471 13.63 -1.14 19.47
CA ARG A 471 15.05 -1.53 19.31
C ARG A 471 15.91 -0.39 18.76
N TYR A 472 15.33 0.51 17.96
CA TYR A 472 16.07 1.62 17.33
C TYR A 472 16.12 2.90 18.17
N THR A 473 15.19 3.09 19.10
CA THR A 473 15.20 4.21 20.06
C THR A 473 16.19 3.99 21.22
N GLN A 474 16.53 2.76 21.54
CA GLN A 474 17.52 2.47 22.61
C GLN A 474 18.97 2.64 22.17
N THR A 475 19.29 2.61 20.87
CA THR A 475 20.66 2.83 20.38
C THR A 475 21.02 4.30 20.18
N ALA A 476 20.05 5.21 20.21
CA ALA A 476 20.29 6.66 20.06
C ALA A 476 20.38 7.43 21.39
N LEU A 477 20.28 6.76 22.53
CA LEU A 477 20.27 7.37 23.87
C LEU A 477 21.47 6.99 24.76
N TRP A 478 22.58 6.58 24.16
CA TRP A 478 23.82 6.44 24.91
C TRP A 478 24.91 7.37 24.39
N VAL A 479 24.78 8.67 24.71
CA VAL A 479 25.92 9.56 24.90
C VAL A 479 26.08 9.72 26.41
N PRO A 480 27.21 9.29 27.02
CA PRO A 480 27.38 9.45 28.45
C PRO A 480 27.60 10.93 28.77
N ILE A 481 26.66 11.50 29.52
CA ILE A 481 26.92 12.73 30.28
C ILE A 481 27.82 12.34 31.46
N ALA A 482 29.11 12.36 31.23
CA ALA A 482 30.12 12.31 32.26
C ALA A 482 31.22 13.29 31.90
N LEU A 483 30.98 14.57 32.19
CA LEU A 483 32.02 15.59 32.42
C LEU A 483 31.38 16.93 32.84
N ALA A 484 30.89 17.03 34.06
CA ALA A 484 30.71 18.31 34.76
C ALA A 484 30.35 18.07 36.23
N ALA A 485 31.29 17.53 37.00
CA ALA A 485 31.24 17.63 38.46
C ALA A 485 32.63 17.38 39.05
N GLN A 486 33.56 18.32 38.81
CA GLN A 486 34.73 18.48 39.63
C GLN A 486 35.17 19.95 39.48
N THR A 487 34.73 20.77 40.37
CA THR A 487 35.45 21.93 40.95
C THR A 487 34.46 22.74 41.75
N VAL A 488 34.35 22.47 43.01
CA VAL A 488 34.22 23.42 44.13
C VAL A 488 34.25 22.57 45.40
N GLN A 489 35.49 22.38 45.90
CA GLN A 489 35.77 22.16 47.34
C GLN A 489 37.21 22.58 47.56
N GLY A 490 37.38 23.67 48.15
CA GLY A 490 38.68 24.18 48.56
C GLY A 490 38.47 25.45 49.35
N ASP A 491 38.69 25.27 50.62
CA ASP A 491 39.12 26.23 51.62
C ASP A 491 38.11 27.11 52.35
N CYS A 492 37.73 26.59 53.52
CA CYS A 492 37.62 27.35 54.74
C CYS A 492 38.25 26.57 55.86
N GLY A 493 39.35 27.06 56.42
CA GLY A 493 39.98 26.45 57.61
C GLY A 493 41.14 27.26 58.11
N SER A 494 40.86 28.12 59.13
CA SER A 494 41.72 28.80 60.09
C SER A 494 42.54 29.99 59.64
#